data_907af3b35b9731e0f463854831c3910f
#
_entry.id   907af3b35b9731e0f463854831c3910f
#
_cell.length_a   1.000
_cell.length_b   1.000
_cell.length_c   1.000
_cell.angle_alpha   90.00
_cell.angle_beta   90.00
_cell.angle_gamma   90.00
#
_symmetry.space_group_name_H-M   'P 1'
#
loop_
_entity.id
_entity.type
_entity.pdbx_description
1 polymer ?
#
loop_
_entity_poly.entity_id
_entity_poly.type
_entity_poly.pdbx_seq_one_letter_code
_entity_poly.pdbx_strand_id
1 'polypeptide(L)'
;MERVFLEPSNSTHRQYEALRAYFIDGLPSTEVAARFGYSPGSFRVLCHQLRQNPHRQFFLPPQKGPRRAPKKENLRERVVALRKQNLSIYDINEALSSGGKRLSPAAISIILKEEGFARLQRRADEERPLRPGPQKADVADVRRLDLSPRSFRTQFGGLFLFLPFLVQIGFDRIINSVDLPGSAMIPAPCAMRSLLSLKLFGRRRYSHVMSYVMDEGLALVAGLNVIPKRSFLTEYSCRIDPAYYPKLMRAWFDAVTEIGLEWGVSFNLDFHTIPFHGEDALVEKHYVSKRSRRQKGILAFVAEDSENRVFCYGNADLRKEEQADEILRFVEFWKSRTGKLPEELVFDSKLTTYANLHRLNKMDIRFITLRRRSKKMLEQIYQTSASAWRRVELKGVTRTYRTPRILDAKVSLENYEGPIRQISIMDLGHEEPTLLLTNQLRRSPAKLISRYAQRMIIENSIADGIEFFHMDALSSAVAMKVNCDLQLTLMASSLYRLFGARIGRGYQTAKSHHIFRHFIEATASVRITEDEILVRFQKRAHNPLLIAAGFHETDIRVPWLGGKRL
;
A
#
# COMPACT_ATOMS: atom_id res chain seq x y z
N MET A 1 -21.43 11.46 48.38
CA MET A 1 -21.87 10.16 47.79
C MET A 1 -22.25 10.33 46.31
N GLU A 2 -23.05 11.32 45.94
CA GLU A 2 -23.48 11.55 44.56
C GLU A 2 -22.33 11.68 43.53
N ARG A 3 -21.23 12.35 43.88
CA ARG A 3 -20.06 12.51 43.00
C ARG A 3 -19.45 11.18 42.53
N VAL A 4 -19.55 10.10 43.26
CA VAL A 4 -19.05 8.78 42.86
C VAL A 4 -19.76 8.26 41.61
N PHE A 5 -21.02 8.58 41.45
CA PHE A 5 -21.85 8.18 40.31
C PHE A 5 -21.85 9.22 39.17
N LEU A 6 -21.72 10.50 39.54
CA LEU A 6 -21.74 11.60 38.57
C LEU A 6 -20.39 11.84 37.89
N GLU A 7 -19.29 11.55 38.60
CA GLU A 7 -17.91 11.75 38.15
C GLU A 7 -17.09 10.45 38.31
N PRO A 8 -17.46 9.36 37.63
CA PRO A 8 -16.78 8.08 37.79
C PRO A 8 -15.33 8.14 37.34
N SER A 9 -14.41 7.85 38.24
CA SER A 9 -12.96 7.84 37.99
C SER A 9 -12.49 6.65 37.14
N ASN A 10 -13.24 5.55 37.14
CA ASN A 10 -12.94 4.32 36.41
C ASN A 10 -13.66 4.31 35.06
N SER A 11 -12.94 3.95 34.00
CA SER A 11 -13.49 3.92 32.63
C SER A 11 -14.69 2.96 32.49
N THR A 12 -14.67 1.80 33.17
CA THR A 12 -15.75 0.81 33.14
C THR A 12 -17.00 1.31 33.88
N HIS A 13 -16.80 1.93 35.05
CA HIS A 13 -17.85 2.57 35.81
C HIS A 13 -18.50 3.73 35.01
N ARG A 14 -17.68 4.56 34.37
CA ARG A 14 -18.17 5.63 33.48
C ARG A 14 -18.98 5.09 32.30
N GLN A 15 -18.57 3.98 31.70
CA GLN A 15 -19.34 3.33 30.64
C GLN A 15 -20.70 2.83 31.15
N TYR A 16 -20.70 2.22 32.32
CA TYR A 16 -21.91 1.68 32.93
C TYR A 16 -22.91 2.80 33.27
N GLU A 17 -22.44 3.88 33.93
CA GLU A 17 -23.32 4.99 34.31
C GLU A 17 -23.85 5.75 33.09
N ALA A 18 -23.04 5.93 32.05
CA ALA A 18 -23.48 6.54 30.81
C ALA A 18 -24.58 5.69 30.11
N LEU A 19 -24.38 4.39 30.06
CA LEU A 19 -25.39 3.47 29.48
C LEU A 19 -26.67 3.43 30.34
N ARG A 20 -26.54 3.41 31.68
CA ARG A 20 -27.67 3.46 32.60
C ARG A 20 -28.48 4.74 32.41
N ALA A 21 -27.82 5.90 32.37
CA ALA A 21 -28.47 7.19 32.15
C ALA A 21 -29.26 7.24 30.82
N TYR A 22 -28.75 6.60 29.78
CA TYR A 22 -29.41 6.55 28.48
C TYR A 22 -30.58 5.52 28.45
N PHE A 23 -30.33 4.27 28.88
CA PHE A 23 -31.30 3.20 28.73
C PHE A 23 -32.35 3.13 29.85
N ILE A 24 -32.03 3.60 31.06
CA ILE A 24 -32.89 3.52 32.24
C ILE A 24 -33.47 4.89 32.58
N ASP A 25 -32.60 5.94 32.67
CA ASP A 25 -33.07 7.27 33.05
C ASP A 25 -33.66 8.04 31.85
N GLY A 26 -33.55 7.51 30.61
CA GLY A 26 -34.17 8.06 29.40
C GLY A 26 -33.56 9.37 28.91
N LEU A 27 -32.36 9.74 29.36
CA LEU A 27 -31.70 10.97 28.95
C LEU A 27 -31.30 10.97 27.47
N PRO A 28 -31.41 12.10 26.75
CA PRO A 28 -30.99 12.21 25.37
C PRO A 28 -29.53 11.83 25.16
N SER A 29 -29.19 11.11 24.08
CA SER A 29 -27.84 10.61 23.80
C SER A 29 -26.77 11.70 23.73
N THR A 30 -27.13 12.90 23.28
CA THR A 30 -26.26 14.07 23.21
C THR A 30 -25.91 14.61 24.60
N GLU A 31 -26.89 14.64 25.52
CA GLU A 31 -26.72 15.07 26.89
C GLU A 31 -25.88 14.07 27.68
N VAL A 32 -26.16 12.79 27.55
CA VAL A 32 -25.36 11.73 28.18
C VAL A 32 -23.92 11.74 27.69
N ALA A 33 -23.70 11.90 26.39
CA ALA A 33 -22.36 12.00 25.85
C ALA A 33 -21.60 13.18 26.45
N ALA A 34 -22.20 14.37 26.51
CA ALA A 34 -21.60 15.56 27.10
C ALA A 34 -21.31 15.35 28.60
N ARG A 35 -22.26 14.82 29.36
CA ARG A 35 -22.17 14.62 30.82
C ARG A 35 -21.04 13.65 31.20
N PHE A 36 -20.87 12.56 30.46
CA PHE A 36 -19.85 11.53 30.75
C PHE A 36 -18.56 11.65 29.91
N GLY A 37 -18.38 12.79 29.21
CA GLY A 37 -17.14 13.09 28.47
C GLY A 37 -16.94 12.20 27.23
N TYR A 38 -18.01 11.80 26.53
CA TYR A 38 -17.98 11.11 25.26
C TYR A 38 -18.27 12.05 24.10
N SER A 39 -17.70 11.74 22.93
CA SER A 39 -18.25 12.31 21.69
C SER A 39 -19.57 11.64 21.35
N PRO A 40 -20.54 12.32 20.69
CA PRO A 40 -21.81 11.72 20.30
C PRO A 40 -21.64 10.45 19.45
N GLY A 41 -20.59 10.38 18.62
CA GLY A 41 -20.26 9.20 17.83
C GLY A 41 -19.78 8.03 18.70
N SER A 42 -18.85 8.29 19.62
CA SER A 42 -18.33 7.24 20.52
C SER A 42 -19.40 6.68 21.43
N PHE A 43 -20.33 7.53 21.90
CA PHE A 43 -21.41 7.07 22.75
C PHE A 43 -22.41 6.20 21.98
N ARG A 44 -22.75 6.52 20.72
CA ARG A 44 -23.60 5.67 19.87
C ARG A 44 -23.00 4.30 19.64
N VAL A 45 -21.66 4.23 19.41
CA VAL A 45 -20.95 2.94 19.30
C VAL A 45 -21.08 2.14 20.58
N LEU A 46 -20.93 2.78 21.75
CA LEU A 46 -21.08 2.12 23.05
C LEU A 46 -22.49 1.55 23.25
N CYS A 47 -23.53 2.30 22.89
CA CYS A 47 -24.91 1.83 22.92
C CYS A 47 -25.15 0.67 21.95
N HIS A 48 -24.58 0.72 20.76
CA HIS A 48 -24.67 -0.35 19.78
C HIS A 48 -24.01 -1.64 20.29
N GLN A 49 -22.82 -1.55 20.88
CA GLN A 49 -22.12 -2.69 21.48
C GLN A 49 -22.92 -3.35 22.61
N LEU A 50 -23.59 -2.56 23.46
CA LEU A 50 -24.45 -3.12 24.51
C LEU A 50 -25.66 -3.83 23.92
N ARG A 51 -26.31 -3.29 22.89
CA ARG A 51 -27.41 -3.96 22.19
C ARG A 51 -27.02 -5.29 21.57
N GLN A 52 -25.80 -5.38 21.04
CA GLN A 52 -25.27 -6.63 20.49
C GLN A 52 -24.90 -7.65 21.56
N ASN A 53 -24.48 -7.21 22.74
CA ASN A 53 -24.14 -8.08 23.87
C ASN A 53 -24.76 -7.56 25.18
N PRO A 54 -26.07 -7.78 25.40
CA PRO A 54 -26.78 -7.31 26.61
C PRO A 54 -26.28 -7.91 27.92
N HIS A 55 -25.63 -9.07 27.85
CA HIS A 55 -25.11 -9.79 29.02
C HIS A 55 -23.64 -9.43 29.35
N ARG A 56 -23.14 -8.36 28.75
CA ARG A 56 -21.78 -7.87 29.05
C ARG A 56 -21.63 -7.58 30.54
N GLN A 57 -20.65 -8.23 31.17
CA GLN A 57 -20.30 -8.01 32.57
C GLN A 57 -19.42 -6.75 32.70
N PHE A 58 -19.90 -5.75 33.43
CA PHE A 58 -19.16 -4.50 33.68
C PHE A 58 -18.26 -4.61 34.91
N PHE A 59 -18.74 -5.28 35.96
CA PHE A 59 -18.03 -5.41 37.23
C PHE A 59 -17.61 -6.87 37.42
N LEU A 60 -16.46 -7.21 36.88
CA LEU A 60 -15.85 -8.52 37.10
C LEU A 60 -15.22 -8.53 38.49
N PRO A 61 -15.38 -9.62 39.27
CA PRO A 61 -14.61 -9.78 40.48
C PRO A 61 -13.13 -9.75 40.14
N PRO A 62 -12.28 -9.08 40.95
CA PRO A 62 -10.85 -9.02 40.69
C PRO A 62 -10.30 -10.46 40.60
N GLN A 63 -9.68 -10.79 39.46
CA GLN A 63 -9.01 -12.08 39.33
C GLN A 63 -7.91 -12.16 40.39
N LYS A 64 -8.09 -13.10 41.30
CA LYS A 64 -7.07 -13.42 42.30
C LYS A 64 -5.91 -14.12 41.60
N GLY A 65 -5.03 -13.36 40.95
CA GLY A 65 -3.75 -13.87 40.49
C GLY A 65 -2.71 -13.87 41.61
N PRO A 66 -1.66 -14.66 41.48
CA PRO A 66 -0.58 -14.63 42.47
C PRO A 66 0.04 -13.23 42.51
N ARG A 67 -0.08 -12.53 43.62
CA ARG A 67 0.52 -11.20 43.86
C ARG A 67 2.06 -11.24 43.85
N ARG A 68 2.67 -12.41 43.88
CA ARG A 68 4.11 -12.66 43.77
C ARG A 68 4.34 -13.78 42.76
N ALA A 69 5.44 -13.70 42.03
CA ALA A 69 5.87 -14.73 41.08
C ALA A 69 6.89 -15.65 41.81
N PRO A 70 6.48 -16.73 42.51
CA PRO A 70 7.34 -17.48 43.38
C PRO A 70 8.60 -18.01 42.69
N LYS A 71 8.52 -18.40 41.43
CA LYS A 71 9.69 -18.81 40.63
C LYS A 71 10.69 -17.66 40.39
N LYS A 72 10.22 -16.45 40.28
CA LYS A 72 11.01 -15.25 40.03
C LYS A 72 11.70 -14.80 41.32
N GLU A 73 10.96 -14.81 42.43
CA GLU A 73 11.44 -14.38 43.75
C GLU A 73 12.56 -15.31 44.28
N ASN A 74 12.38 -16.61 44.20
CA ASN A 74 13.34 -17.60 44.65
C ASN A 74 14.67 -17.61 43.90
N LEU A 75 14.72 -17.00 42.71
CA LEU A 75 15.93 -16.92 41.88
C LEU A 75 16.50 -15.51 41.78
N ARG A 76 15.84 -14.51 42.36
CA ARG A 76 16.23 -13.10 42.31
C ARG A 76 17.67 -12.90 42.80
N GLU A 77 18.01 -13.37 44.01
CA GLU A 77 19.33 -13.23 44.58
C GLU A 77 20.41 -13.90 43.73
N ARG A 78 20.11 -15.07 43.18
CA ARG A 78 21.03 -15.77 42.30
C ARG A 78 21.25 -15.06 40.96
N VAL A 79 20.20 -14.46 40.38
CA VAL A 79 20.31 -13.62 39.18
C VAL A 79 21.18 -12.40 39.47
N VAL A 80 20.98 -11.75 40.61
CA VAL A 80 21.80 -10.61 41.07
C VAL A 80 23.26 -11.00 41.26
N ALA A 81 23.52 -12.13 41.93
CA ALA A 81 24.87 -12.62 42.14
C ALA A 81 25.60 -12.90 40.83
N LEU A 82 24.94 -13.55 39.88
CA LEU A 82 25.49 -13.82 38.56
C LEU A 82 25.73 -12.53 37.76
N ARG A 83 24.84 -11.52 37.91
CA ARG A 83 25.01 -10.22 37.29
C ARG A 83 26.21 -9.45 37.84
N LYS A 84 26.45 -9.53 39.15
CA LYS A 84 27.65 -8.95 39.79
C LYS A 84 28.95 -9.57 39.27
N GLN A 85 28.90 -10.78 38.72
CA GLN A 85 30.01 -11.43 38.00
C GLN A 85 30.10 -10.99 36.54
N ASN A 86 29.39 -9.94 36.14
CA ASN A 86 29.39 -9.35 34.80
C ASN A 86 28.78 -10.24 33.69
N LEU A 87 27.95 -11.22 34.08
CA LEU A 87 27.28 -12.12 33.13
C LEU A 87 26.12 -11.44 32.41
N SER A 88 25.98 -11.70 31.14
CA SER A 88 24.85 -11.20 30.33
C SER A 88 23.54 -11.92 30.69
N ILE A 89 22.40 -11.39 30.28
CA ILE A 89 21.08 -12.03 30.45
C ILE A 89 21.07 -13.46 29.90
N TYR A 90 21.76 -13.71 28.80
CA TYR A 90 21.83 -15.02 28.17
C TYR A 90 22.77 -15.97 28.95
N ASP A 91 23.92 -15.50 29.41
CA ASP A 91 24.85 -16.28 30.24
C ASP A 91 24.17 -16.64 31.58
N ILE A 92 23.42 -15.71 32.18
CA ILE A 92 22.63 -15.97 33.40
C ILE A 92 21.56 -17.03 33.14
N ASN A 93 20.87 -16.96 32.01
CA ASN A 93 19.87 -17.95 31.64
C ASN A 93 20.49 -19.35 31.50
N GLU A 94 21.63 -19.44 30.85
CA GLU A 94 22.37 -20.69 30.66
C GLU A 94 22.85 -21.27 32.00
N ALA A 95 23.45 -20.44 32.86
CA ALA A 95 23.91 -20.83 34.20
C ALA A 95 22.76 -21.31 35.10
N LEU A 96 21.58 -20.70 34.98
CA LEU A 96 20.39 -21.15 35.72
C LEU A 96 19.82 -22.46 35.14
N SER A 97 19.85 -22.61 33.81
CA SER A 97 19.36 -23.82 33.14
C SER A 97 20.20 -25.03 33.42
N SER A 98 21.54 -24.89 33.48
CA SER A 98 22.48 -25.93 33.86
C SER A 98 22.28 -26.40 35.32
N GLY A 99 21.76 -25.51 36.18
CA GLY A 99 21.40 -25.84 37.58
C GLY A 99 19.95 -26.34 37.75
N GLY A 100 19.28 -26.75 36.68
CA GLY A 100 17.92 -27.30 36.73
C GLY A 100 16.80 -26.26 36.98
N LYS A 101 17.12 -24.97 37.02
CA LYS A 101 16.18 -23.88 37.29
C LYS A 101 16.03 -23.01 36.05
N ARG A 102 14.80 -22.84 35.56
CA ARG A 102 14.54 -22.08 34.30
C ARG A 102 13.82 -20.75 34.57
N LEU A 103 14.43 -19.68 34.10
CA LEU A 103 13.78 -18.36 33.93
C LEU A 103 13.94 -17.93 32.48
N SER A 104 12.92 -17.29 31.90
CA SER A 104 13.06 -16.71 30.54
C SER A 104 14.02 -15.52 30.57
N PRO A 105 14.72 -15.22 29.46
CA PRO A 105 15.55 -14.01 29.33
C PRO A 105 14.79 -12.72 29.67
N ALA A 106 13.50 -12.66 29.35
CA ALA A 106 12.63 -11.53 29.69
C ALA A 106 12.43 -11.40 31.22
N ALA A 107 12.23 -12.52 31.95
CA ALA A 107 12.09 -12.52 33.40
C ALA A 107 13.38 -12.06 34.07
N ILE A 108 14.55 -12.53 33.61
CA ILE A 108 15.87 -12.10 34.08
C ILE A 108 16.06 -10.58 33.83
N SER A 109 15.71 -10.09 32.66
CA SER A 109 15.78 -8.66 32.34
C SER A 109 14.94 -7.80 33.27
N ILE A 110 13.73 -8.25 33.60
CA ILE A 110 12.84 -7.56 34.54
C ILE A 110 13.45 -7.53 35.96
N ILE A 111 13.97 -8.65 36.44
CA ILE A 111 14.65 -8.72 37.77
C ILE A 111 15.80 -7.71 37.81
N LEU A 112 16.67 -7.73 36.81
CA LEU A 112 17.83 -6.84 36.76
C LEU A 112 17.44 -5.36 36.69
N LYS A 113 16.37 -5.04 35.99
CA LYS A 113 15.82 -3.67 35.93
C LYS A 113 15.21 -3.25 37.27
N GLU A 114 14.46 -4.12 37.92
CA GLU A 114 13.90 -3.90 39.26
C GLU A 114 14.98 -3.68 40.32
N GLU A 115 16.14 -4.38 40.19
CA GLU A 115 17.30 -4.24 41.04
C GLU A 115 18.24 -3.08 40.64
N GLY A 116 17.86 -2.26 39.67
CA GLY A 116 18.60 -1.06 39.27
C GLY A 116 19.87 -1.32 38.43
N PHE A 117 20.07 -2.53 37.91
CA PHE A 117 21.23 -2.82 37.07
C PHE A 117 21.09 -2.15 35.68
N ALA A 118 22.09 -1.33 35.30
CA ALA A 118 22.24 -0.80 33.96
C ALA A 118 22.55 -1.92 32.94
N ARG A 119 22.38 -1.62 31.66
CA ARG A 119 22.84 -2.50 30.58
C ARG A 119 24.36 -2.61 30.65
N LEU A 120 24.86 -3.84 30.46
CA LEU A 120 26.30 -4.04 30.30
C LEU A 120 26.79 -3.32 29.06
N GLN A 121 27.99 -2.76 29.15
CA GLN A 121 28.72 -2.31 27.97
C GLN A 121 28.94 -3.48 27.01
N ARG A 122 29.01 -3.18 25.71
CA ARG A 122 29.29 -4.20 24.70
C ARG A 122 30.69 -4.78 24.97
N ARG A 123 30.76 -6.09 25.25
CA ARG A 123 32.06 -6.76 25.40
C ARG A 123 32.90 -6.57 24.14
N ALA A 124 34.20 -6.41 24.32
CA ALA A 124 35.13 -6.50 23.19
C ALA A 124 35.00 -7.88 22.53
N ASP A 125 35.26 -7.96 21.25
CA ASP A 125 35.06 -9.21 20.50
C ASP A 125 35.95 -10.35 21.03
N GLU A 126 37.08 -10.01 21.63
CA GLU A 126 38.05 -10.92 22.29
C GLU A 126 37.50 -11.52 23.61
N GLU A 127 36.62 -10.80 24.30
CA GLU A 127 36.01 -11.23 25.56
C GLU A 127 34.74 -12.06 25.37
N ARG A 128 34.30 -12.22 24.13
CA ARG A 128 33.12 -13.00 23.85
C ARG A 128 33.48 -14.50 23.92
N PRO A 129 32.71 -15.32 24.70
CA PRO A 129 32.89 -16.74 24.63
C PRO A 129 32.78 -17.17 23.16
N LEU A 130 33.74 -17.94 22.67
CA LEU A 130 33.68 -18.58 21.36
C LEU A 130 32.39 -19.42 21.33
N ARG A 131 31.33 -18.81 20.85
CA ARG A 131 30.17 -19.59 20.46
C ARG A 131 30.63 -20.47 19.31
N PRO A 132 30.40 -21.80 19.38
CA PRO A 132 30.53 -22.57 18.15
C PRO A 132 29.63 -21.86 17.14
N GLY A 133 30.25 -21.21 16.15
CA GLY A 133 29.50 -20.64 15.04
C GLY A 133 28.58 -21.77 14.53
N PRO A 134 27.37 -21.48 14.08
CA PRO A 134 26.58 -22.49 13.38
C PRO A 134 27.56 -23.14 12.42
N GLN A 135 27.69 -24.49 12.51
CA GLN A 135 28.50 -25.23 11.55
C GLN A 135 28.21 -24.57 10.20
N LYS A 136 29.26 -24.03 9.57
CA LYS A 136 29.11 -23.55 8.21
C LYS A 136 28.60 -24.76 7.45
N ALA A 137 27.27 -24.83 7.26
CA ALA A 137 26.77 -25.64 6.18
C ALA A 137 27.60 -25.24 4.99
N ASP A 138 28.07 -26.19 4.17
CA ASP A 138 28.72 -25.89 2.91
C ASP A 138 27.79 -24.93 2.16
N VAL A 139 28.01 -23.64 2.42
CA VAL A 139 27.20 -22.59 1.81
C VAL A 139 27.76 -22.52 0.42
N ALA A 140 27.00 -23.00 -0.54
CA ALA A 140 27.21 -22.74 -1.95
C ALA A 140 27.63 -21.27 -2.08
N ASP A 141 28.67 -20.98 -2.85
CA ASP A 141 29.16 -19.60 -3.01
C ASP A 141 27.96 -18.73 -3.44
N VAL A 142 27.42 -17.94 -2.50
CA VAL A 142 26.24 -17.09 -2.74
C VAL A 142 26.44 -16.11 -3.89
N ARG A 143 27.69 -15.91 -4.32
CA ARG A 143 28.04 -15.05 -5.45
C ARG A 143 27.78 -15.70 -6.81
N ARG A 144 27.75 -17.01 -6.88
CA ARG A 144 27.47 -17.76 -8.12
C ARG A 144 26.17 -18.51 -7.96
N LEU A 145 25.24 -18.20 -8.85
CA LEU A 145 23.97 -18.92 -8.89
C LEU A 145 24.23 -20.40 -9.22
N ASP A 146 23.83 -21.28 -8.34
CA ASP A 146 23.89 -22.72 -8.56
C ASP A 146 22.75 -23.16 -9.48
N LEU A 147 23.10 -23.55 -10.69
CA LEU A 147 22.19 -24.07 -11.71
C LEU A 147 22.49 -25.54 -12.03
N SER A 148 23.12 -26.25 -11.10
CA SER A 148 23.35 -27.71 -11.22
C SER A 148 22.02 -28.47 -11.36
N PRO A 149 22.00 -29.58 -12.10
CA PRO A 149 20.80 -30.39 -12.28
C PRO A 149 20.24 -30.86 -10.95
N ARG A 150 18.99 -30.49 -10.65
CA ARG A 150 18.27 -30.88 -9.44
C ARG A 150 16.77 -30.64 -9.58
N SER A 151 16.01 -31.17 -8.62
CA SER A 151 14.57 -30.96 -8.56
C SER A 151 14.17 -30.55 -7.16
N PHE A 152 13.29 -29.57 -7.04
CA PHE A 152 12.75 -29.09 -5.76
C PHE A 152 11.29 -28.64 -5.91
N ARG A 153 10.62 -28.39 -4.80
CA ARG A 153 9.25 -27.85 -4.76
C ARG A 153 9.28 -26.42 -4.24
N THR A 154 8.42 -25.58 -4.80
CA THR A 154 8.25 -24.18 -4.37
C THR A 154 6.77 -23.84 -4.25
N GLN A 155 6.43 -23.01 -3.26
CA GLN A 155 5.09 -22.42 -3.17
C GLN A 155 4.95 -21.16 -4.06
N PHE A 156 6.04 -20.68 -4.64
CA PHE A 156 6.10 -19.51 -5.50
C PHE A 156 6.10 -19.86 -6.99
N GLY A 157 5.57 -21.02 -7.34
CA GLY A 157 5.56 -21.49 -8.72
C GLY A 157 4.96 -20.50 -9.72
N GLY A 158 3.88 -19.80 -9.34
CA GLY A 158 3.25 -18.82 -10.21
C GLY A 158 4.12 -17.61 -10.57
N LEU A 159 5.19 -17.32 -9.83
CA LEU A 159 6.13 -16.25 -10.20
C LEU A 159 6.87 -16.54 -11.51
N PHE A 160 7.09 -17.82 -11.84
CA PHE A 160 7.72 -18.21 -13.09
C PHE A 160 6.91 -17.79 -14.32
N LEU A 161 5.60 -17.61 -14.18
CA LEU A 161 4.73 -17.11 -15.25
C LEU A 161 5.02 -15.64 -15.63
N PHE A 162 5.71 -14.88 -14.77
CA PHE A 162 6.13 -13.52 -15.07
C PHE A 162 7.51 -13.42 -15.73
N LEU A 163 8.33 -14.48 -15.68
CA LEU A 163 9.69 -14.46 -16.26
C LEU A 163 9.68 -14.13 -17.76
N PRO A 164 8.78 -14.65 -18.59
CA PRO A 164 8.72 -14.29 -20.00
C PRO A 164 8.56 -12.78 -20.21
N PHE A 165 7.69 -12.14 -19.45
CA PHE A 165 7.50 -10.68 -19.52
C PHE A 165 8.75 -9.92 -19.08
N LEU A 166 9.38 -10.32 -17.97
CA LEU A 166 10.60 -9.68 -17.46
C LEU A 166 11.77 -9.79 -18.46
N VAL A 167 11.88 -10.92 -19.15
CA VAL A 167 12.90 -11.11 -20.20
C VAL A 167 12.61 -10.22 -21.41
N GLN A 168 11.36 -10.21 -21.90
CA GLN A 168 10.94 -9.38 -23.03
C GLN A 168 11.09 -7.88 -22.76
N ILE A 169 10.77 -7.43 -21.55
CA ILE A 169 10.99 -6.05 -21.07
C ILE A 169 12.49 -5.71 -21.05
N GLY A 170 13.37 -6.69 -20.96
CA GLY A 170 14.78 -6.46 -20.73
C GLY A 170 15.06 -5.89 -19.33
N PHE A 171 14.44 -6.47 -18.31
CA PHE A 171 14.43 -5.98 -16.93
C PHE A 171 15.84 -5.60 -16.42
N ASP A 172 16.83 -6.48 -16.61
CA ASP A 172 18.19 -6.25 -16.14
C ASP A 172 18.85 -5.05 -16.85
N ARG A 173 18.57 -4.88 -18.15
CA ARG A 173 19.06 -3.72 -18.93
C ARG A 173 18.48 -2.42 -18.37
N ILE A 174 17.18 -2.39 -18.05
CA ILE A 174 16.54 -1.21 -17.46
C ILE A 174 17.18 -0.87 -16.12
N ILE A 175 17.30 -1.85 -15.21
CA ILE A 175 17.87 -1.61 -13.88
C ILE A 175 19.31 -1.12 -13.96
N ASN A 176 20.12 -1.72 -14.82
CA ASN A 176 21.52 -1.31 -15.02
C ASN A 176 21.65 0.09 -15.67
N SER A 177 20.69 0.49 -16.52
CA SER A 177 20.71 1.82 -17.16
C SER A 177 20.42 2.97 -16.20
N VAL A 178 19.84 2.68 -15.04
CA VAL A 178 19.44 3.68 -14.03
C VAL A 178 20.48 3.81 -12.91
N ASP A 179 21.48 2.93 -12.90
CA ASP A 179 22.56 2.92 -11.90
C ASP A 179 22.03 2.74 -10.45
N LEU A 180 21.09 1.82 -10.27
CA LEU A 180 20.57 1.50 -8.95
C LEU A 180 21.64 0.81 -8.07
N PRO A 181 21.60 1.00 -6.74
CA PRO A 181 22.59 0.43 -5.84
C PRO A 181 22.62 -1.10 -5.89
N GLY A 182 23.81 -1.67 -5.90
CA GLY A 182 24.07 -3.10 -5.89
C GLY A 182 25.33 -3.44 -5.13
N SER A 183 25.62 -4.73 -5.00
CA SER A 183 26.88 -5.24 -4.46
C SER A 183 27.33 -6.48 -5.25
N ALA A 184 28.57 -6.91 -5.05
CA ALA A 184 29.08 -8.14 -5.67
C ALA A 184 28.27 -9.39 -5.26
N MET A 185 27.68 -9.39 -4.06
CA MET A 185 26.84 -10.50 -3.57
C MET A 185 25.39 -10.40 -4.05
N ILE A 186 24.86 -9.20 -4.16
CA ILE A 186 23.47 -8.94 -4.57
C ILE A 186 23.49 -7.78 -5.58
N PRO A 187 23.66 -8.08 -6.88
CA PRO A 187 23.59 -7.08 -7.93
C PRO A 187 22.24 -6.34 -7.94
N ALA A 188 22.21 -5.11 -8.42
CA ALA A 188 21.00 -4.30 -8.48
C ALA A 188 19.80 -5.00 -9.15
N PRO A 189 19.95 -5.69 -10.31
CA PRO A 189 18.86 -6.44 -10.90
C PRO A 189 18.32 -7.53 -9.99
N CYS A 190 19.18 -8.27 -9.27
CA CYS A 190 18.76 -9.30 -8.33
C CYS A 190 18.01 -8.71 -7.12
N ALA A 191 18.47 -7.57 -6.60
CA ALA A 191 17.79 -6.84 -5.52
C ALA A 191 16.39 -6.42 -5.95
N MET A 192 16.26 -5.79 -7.12
CA MET A 192 14.99 -5.33 -7.65
C MET A 192 14.05 -6.48 -8.02
N ARG A 193 14.54 -7.58 -8.61
CA ARG A 193 13.73 -8.79 -8.85
C ARG A 193 13.23 -9.39 -7.54
N SER A 194 14.06 -9.38 -6.48
CA SER A 194 13.62 -9.85 -5.16
C SER A 194 12.47 -9.05 -4.59
N LEU A 195 12.58 -7.72 -4.62
CA LEU A 195 11.52 -6.81 -4.16
C LEU A 195 10.25 -6.95 -5.02
N LEU A 196 10.40 -6.97 -6.34
CA LEU A 196 9.30 -7.13 -7.28
C LEU A 196 8.60 -8.48 -7.12
N SER A 197 9.33 -9.57 -6.90
CA SER A 197 8.76 -10.91 -6.65
C SER A 197 7.89 -10.93 -5.40
N LEU A 198 8.32 -10.30 -4.31
CA LEU A 198 7.52 -10.18 -3.10
C LEU A 198 6.25 -9.34 -3.35
N LYS A 199 6.34 -8.30 -4.14
CA LYS A 199 5.20 -7.45 -4.53
C LYS A 199 4.23 -8.23 -5.44
N LEU A 200 4.72 -8.95 -6.44
CA LEU A 200 3.93 -9.82 -7.32
C LEU A 200 3.21 -10.93 -6.55
N PHE A 201 3.80 -11.39 -5.47
CA PHE A 201 3.20 -12.42 -4.62
C PHE A 201 2.32 -11.83 -3.49
N GLY A 202 1.97 -10.55 -3.54
CA GLY A 202 1.06 -9.89 -2.60
C GLY A 202 1.57 -9.89 -1.15
N ARG A 203 2.88 -9.80 -0.93
CA ARG A 203 3.43 -9.80 0.44
C ARG A 203 3.37 -8.41 1.07
N ARG A 204 2.71 -8.33 2.20
CA ARG A 204 2.42 -7.08 2.91
C ARG A 204 3.68 -6.36 3.42
N ARG A 205 4.71 -7.10 3.82
CA ARG A 205 5.94 -6.54 4.38
C ARG A 205 7.15 -7.34 3.92
N TYR A 206 8.25 -6.66 3.66
CA TYR A 206 9.53 -7.33 3.34
C TYR A 206 10.04 -8.23 4.46
N SER A 207 9.70 -7.92 5.73
CA SER A 207 10.05 -8.78 6.87
C SER A 207 9.47 -10.19 6.79
N HIS A 208 8.38 -10.39 6.05
CA HIS A 208 7.77 -11.70 5.86
C HIS A 208 8.65 -12.63 5.01
N VAL A 209 9.67 -12.11 4.30
CA VAL A 209 10.63 -12.92 3.55
C VAL A 209 11.30 -13.98 4.42
N MET A 210 11.46 -13.72 5.73
CA MET A 210 12.11 -14.66 6.64
C MET A 210 11.39 -16.01 6.75
N SER A 211 10.07 -16.05 6.49
CA SER A 211 9.30 -17.29 6.42
C SER A 211 9.55 -18.10 5.13
N TYR A 212 10.19 -17.49 4.14
CA TYR A 212 10.40 -18.06 2.80
C TYR A 212 11.86 -18.02 2.36
N VAL A 213 12.77 -17.66 3.25
CA VAL A 213 14.19 -17.44 2.92
C VAL A 213 14.86 -18.67 2.33
N MET A 214 14.35 -19.86 2.64
CA MET A 214 14.87 -21.14 2.16
C MET A 214 14.09 -21.67 0.94
N ASP A 215 13.13 -20.93 0.41
CA ASP A 215 12.44 -21.36 -0.83
C ASP A 215 13.33 -21.10 -2.05
N GLU A 216 13.81 -22.21 -2.66
CA GLU A 216 14.71 -22.17 -3.80
C GLU A 216 14.05 -21.52 -5.03
N GLY A 217 12.74 -21.71 -5.23
CA GLY A 217 12.04 -21.15 -6.38
C GLY A 217 11.94 -19.63 -6.32
N LEU A 218 11.66 -19.07 -5.13
CA LEU A 218 11.65 -17.63 -4.94
C LEU A 218 13.05 -17.02 -5.18
N ALA A 219 14.09 -17.69 -4.68
CA ALA A 219 15.47 -17.27 -4.89
C ALA A 219 15.87 -17.34 -6.36
N LEU A 220 15.52 -18.44 -7.05
CA LEU A 220 15.81 -18.66 -8.46
C LEU A 220 15.15 -17.59 -9.36
N VAL A 221 13.89 -17.23 -9.12
CA VAL A 221 13.21 -16.13 -9.84
C VAL A 221 13.98 -14.82 -9.71
N ALA A 222 14.55 -14.55 -8.54
CA ALA A 222 15.39 -13.37 -8.33
C ALA A 222 16.79 -13.48 -8.94
N GLY A 223 17.23 -14.68 -9.38
CA GLY A 223 18.58 -14.94 -9.88
C GLY A 223 19.60 -15.10 -8.76
N LEU A 224 19.19 -15.69 -7.64
CA LEU A 224 20.00 -15.89 -6.43
C LEU A 224 19.84 -17.31 -5.90
N ASN A 225 20.81 -17.81 -5.15
CA ASN A 225 20.68 -19.09 -4.43
C ASN A 225 19.76 -18.95 -3.20
N VAL A 226 19.76 -17.80 -2.58
CA VAL A 226 18.95 -17.48 -1.41
C VAL A 226 18.42 -16.06 -1.57
N ILE A 227 17.11 -15.88 -1.36
CA ILE A 227 16.50 -14.55 -1.41
C ILE A 227 17.11 -13.64 -0.33
N PRO A 228 17.35 -12.34 -0.61
CA PRO A 228 17.91 -11.43 0.39
C PRO A 228 17.06 -11.38 1.65
N LYS A 229 17.72 -11.33 2.81
CA LYS A 229 17.06 -11.30 4.12
C LYS A 229 16.45 -9.93 4.42
N ARG A 230 15.61 -9.89 5.45
CA ARG A 230 14.86 -8.71 5.89
C ARG A 230 15.70 -7.43 5.99
N SER A 231 16.87 -7.49 6.61
CA SER A 231 17.73 -6.29 6.78
C SER A 231 18.09 -5.67 5.45
N PHE A 232 18.59 -6.47 4.50
CA PHE A 232 18.92 -5.99 3.16
C PHE A 232 17.71 -5.36 2.45
N LEU A 233 16.59 -6.10 2.39
CA LEU A 233 15.38 -5.63 1.67
C LEU A 233 14.78 -4.36 2.29
N THR A 234 14.83 -4.24 3.63
CA THR A 234 14.34 -3.02 4.31
C THR A 234 15.26 -1.82 4.17
N GLU A 235 16.55 -2.02 4.00
CA GLU A 235 17.52 -0.95 3.85
C GLU A 235 17.75 -0.56 2.40
N TYR A 236 17.55 -1.48 1.47
CA TYR A 236 17.83 -1.27 0.05
C TYR A 236 17.14 -0.03 -0.51
N SER A 237 15.86 0.15 -0.22
CA SER A 237 15.08 1.31 -0.69
C SER A 237 15.56 2.65 -0.12
N CYS A 238 16.28 2.67 1.01
CA CYS A 238 16.92 3.87 1.53
C CYS A 238 18.21 4.26 0.77
N ARG A 239 18.76 3.35 -0.01
CA ARG A 239 19.98 3.59 -0.80
C ARG A 239 19.65 4.13 -2.19
N ILE A 240 18.38 4.10 -2.60
CA ILE A 240 17.93 4.59 -3.90
C ILE A 240 17.67 6.09 -3.79
N ASP A 241 18.37 6.88 -4.57
CA ASP A 241 18.06 8.30 -4.71
C ASP A 241 16.69 8.45 -5.40
N PRO A 242 15.75 9.22 -4.82
CA PRO A 242 14.45 9.49 -5.43
C PRO A 242 14.50 10.03 -6.86
N ALA A 243 15.58 10.73 -7.23
CA ALA A 243 15.82 11.24 -8.59
C ALA A 243 15.92 10.14 -9.66
N TYR A 244 16.19 8.89 -9.27
CA TYR A 244 16.25 7.77 -10.21
C TYR A 244 14.87 7.25 -10.62
N TYR A 245 13.82 7.43 -9.79
CA TYR A 245 12.50 6.85 -10.09
C TYR A 245 11.88 7.36 -11.40
N PRO A 246 11.90 8.65 -11.75
CA PRO A 246 11.34 9.10 -13.03
C PRO A 246 12.04 8.45 -14.23
N LYS A 247 13.38 8.27 -14.18
CA LYS A 247 14.16 7.59 -15.23
C LYS A 247 13.81 6.10 -15.30
N LEU A 248 13.75 5.43 -14.15
CA LEU A 248 13.36 4.01 -14.04
C LEU A 248 11.98 3.79 -14.62
N MET A 249 11.00 4.59 -14.21
CA MET A 249 9.61 4.40 -14.61
C MET A 249 9.38 4.76 -16.08
N ARG A 250 10.14 5.70 -16.63
CA ARG A 250 10.14 5.97 -18.08
C ARG A 250 10.60 4.72 -18.84
N ALA A 251 11.78 4.22 -18.52
CA ALA A 251 12.32 3.02 -19.18
C ALA A 251 11.41 1.80 -19.01
N TRP A 252 10.80 1.65 -17.82
CA TRP A 252 9.82 0.59 -17.55
C TRP A 252 8.58 0.71 -18.44
N PHE A 253 7.95 1.88 -18.47
CA PHE A 253 6.72 2.07 -19.24
C PHE A 253 6.94 2.00 -20.74
N ASP A 254 8.12 2.43 -21.24
CA ASP A 254 8.47 2.27 -22.64
C ASP A 254 8.60 0.78 -22.98
N ALA A 255 9.31 0.01 -22.17
CA ALA A 255 9.49 -1.43 -22.40
C ALA A 255 8.19 -2.24 -22.29
N VAL A 256 7.30 -1.93 -21.35
CA VAL A 256 5.99 -2.61 -21.29
C VAL A 256 5.09 -2.22 -22.47
N THR A 257 5.29 -1.03 -23.05
CA THR A 257 4.61 -0.63 -24.29
C THR A 257 5.09 -1.47 -25.48
N GLU A 258 6.40 -1.67 -25.60
CA GLU A 258 6.99 -2.49 -26.66
C GLU A 258 6.46 -3.93 -26.66
N ILE A 259 6.11 -4.47 -25.49
CA ILE A 259 5.56 -5.83 -25.37
C ILE A 259 4.02 -5.89 -25.36
N GLY A 260 3.34 -4.80 -25.74
CA GLY A 260 1.91 -4.75 -26.02
C GLY A 260 1.03 -4.17 -24.92
N LEU A 261 1.58 -3.45 -23.94
CA LEU A 261 0.75 -2.65 -23.04
C LEU A 261 0.39 -1.33 -23.73
N GLU A 262 -0.84 -1.22 -24.18
CA GLU A 262 -1.36 -0.02 -24.84
C GLU A 262 -1.68 1.09 -23.84
N TRP A 263 -1.61 2.34 -24.32
CA TRP A 263 -1.91 3.54 -23.55
C TRP A 263 -2.95 4.38 -24.26
N GLY A 264 -3.95 4.84 -23.50
CA GLY A 264 -4.90 5.80 -23.94
C GLY A 264 -4.35 7.24 -23.89
N VAL A 265 -5.24 8.19 -24.14
CA VAL A 265 -4.92 9.63 -24.17
C VAL A 265 -5.60 10.40 -23.04
N SER A 266 -6.40 9.72 -22.25
CA SER A 266 -7.22 10.28 -21.17
C SER A 266 -6.86 9.64 -19.83
N PHE A 267 -6.58 10.48 -18.81
CA PHE A 267 -6.05 10.01 -17.53
C PHE A 267 -6.91 10.47 -16.36
N ASN A 268 -7.08 9.55 -15.42
CA ASN A 268 -7.64 9.84 -14.09
C ASN A 268 -6.48 10.11 -13.13
N LEU A 269 -6.60 11.18 -12.33
CA LEU A 269 -5.57 11.58 -11.37
C LEU A 269 -6.19 11.64 -9.97
N ASP A 270 -5.45 11.12 -8.99
CA ASP A 270 -5.89 11.21 -7.60
C ASP A 270 -4.71 11.26 -6.62
N PHE A 271 -5.00 11.78 -5.42
CA PHE A 271 -4.11 11.68 -4.28
C PHE A 271 -4.59 10.60 -3.32
N HIS A 272 -3.67 9.78 -2.90
CA HIS A 272 -3.90 8.83 -1.83
C HIS A 272 -2.99 9.15 -0.63
N THR A 273 -3.54 9.16 0.58
CA THR A 273 -2.76 9.36 1.79
C THR A 273 -2.41 8.02 2.43
N ILE A 274 -1.13 7.66 2.41
CA ILE A 274 -0.60 6.47 3.06
C ILE A 274 -0.36 6.80 4.54
N PRO A 275 -1.04 6.13 5.50
CA PRO A 275 -0.88 6.41 6.91
C PRO A 275 0.56 6.18 7.37
N PHE A 276 1.13 7.13 8.12
CA PHE A 276 2.47 7.04 8.68
C PHE A 276 2.42 6.95 10.20
N HIS A 277 3.17 6.02 10.76
CA HIS A 277 3.20 5.73 12.20
C HIS A 277 4.58 5.96 12.84
N GLY A 278 5.55 6.47 12.07
CA GLY A 278 6.89 6.80 12.56
C GLY A 278 6.96 8.19 13.19
N GLU A 279 8.14 8.52 13.71
CA GLU A 279 8.44 9.80 14.36
C GLU A 279 9.13 10.82 13.44
N ASP A 280 9.18 10.55 12.13
CA ASP A 280 9.83 11.44 11.17
C ASP A 280 9.20 12.84 11.23
N ALA A 281 10.04 13.84 11.50
CA ALA A 281 9.62 15.24 11.63
C ALA A 281 9.16 15.85 10.29
N LEU A 282 9.66 15.32 9.17
CA LEU A 282 9.35 15.78 7.82
C LEU A 282 7.99 15.32 7.32
N VAL A 283 7.35 14.35 8.01
CA VAL A 283 6.05 13.83 7.58
C VAL A 283 4.91 14.70 8.09
N GLU A 284 4.18 15.26 7.16
CA GLU A 284 3.07 16.17 7.38
C GLU A 284 1.78 15.45 7.78
N LYS A 285 0.81 16.22 8.34
CA LYS A 285 -0.52 15.70 8.66
C LYS A 285 -1.47 15.86 7.48
N HIS A 286 -1.95 14.75 6.95
CA HIS A 286 -2.97 14.68 5.91
C HIS A 286 -4.26 14.04 6.43
N TYR A 287 -5.36 14.26 5.71
CA TYR A 287 -6.63 13.59 6.01
C TYR A 287 -6.59 12.15 5.48
N VAL A 288 -6.82 11.19 6.37
CA VAL A 288 -6.88 9.76 6.04
C VAL A 288 -8.33 9.33 6.05
N SER A 289 -8.90 9.09 4.86
CA SER A 289 -10.33 8.76 4.67
C SER A 289 -10.78 7.56 5.47
N LYS A 290 -10.03 6.47 5.48
CA LYS A 290 -10.34 5.25 6.28
C LYS A 290 -10.47 5.51 7.78
N ARG A 291 -9.85 6.57 8.31
CA ARG A 291 -9.85 6.90 9.74
C ARG A 291 -10.63 8.16 10.07
N SER A 292 -11.19 8.82 9.06
CA SER A 292 -11.97 10.07 9.17
C SER A 292 -11.29 11.15 10.03
N ARG A 293 -9.96 11.20 10.05
CA ARG A 293 -9.17 12.15 10.84
C ARG A 293 -7.87 12.57 10.17
N ARG A 294 -7.34 13.72 10.59
CA ARG A 294 -6.00 14.16 10.20
C ARG A 294 -4.95 13.43 11.05
N GLN A 295 -4.01 12.77 10.40
CA GLN A 295 -2.85 12.14 11.04
C GLN A 295 -1.62 12.29 10.14
N LYS A 296 -0.41 12.01 10.69
CA LYS A 296 0.80 11.92 9.87
C LYS A 296 0.58 10.90 8.74
N GLY A 297 0.93 11.27 7.53
CA GLY A 297 0.75 10.45 6.35
C GLY A 297 1.61 10.94 5.20
N ILE A 298 1.94 10.04 4.30
CA ILE A 298 2.67 10.35 3.08
C ILE A 298 1.66 10.50 1.97
N LEU A 299 1.70 11.63 1.28
CA LEU A 299 0.84 11.89 0.16
C LEU A 299 1.43 11.22 -1.08
N ALA A 300 0.69 10.30 -1.68
CA ALA A 300 1.02 9.68 -2.94
C ALA A 300 0.10 10.23 -4.04
N PHE A 301 0.69 10.74 -5.10
CA PHE A 301 -0.01 11.07 -6.34
C PHE A 301 0.05 9.86 -7.26
N VAL A 302 -1.06 9.56 -7.92
CA VAL A 302 -1.13 8.49 -8.93
C VAL A 302 -1.90 8.97 -10.15
N ALA A 303 -1.42 8.57 -11.33
CA ALA A 303 -2.12 8.75 -12.59
C ALA A 303 -2.42 7.38 -13.21
N GLU A 304 -3.65 7.20 -13.66
CA GLU A 304 -4.15 6.00 -14.29
C GLU A 304 -4.64 6.32 -15.70
N ASP A 305 -4.24 5.52 -16.66
CA ASP A 305 -4.90 5.48 -17.97
C ASP A 305 -6.35 5.01 -17.81
N SER A 306 -7.29 5.85 -18.19
CA SER A 306 -8.72 5.58 -17.99
C SER A 306 -9.28 4.50 -18.92
N GLU A 307 -8.61 4.23 -20.04
CA GLU A 307 -9.05 3.24 -21.04
C GLU A 307 -8.57 1.85 -20.66
N ASN A 308 -7.27 1.70 -20.36
CA ASN A 308 -6.65 0.43 -20.06
C ASN A 308 -6.57 0.11 -18.56
N ARG A 309 -6.95 1.05 -17.69
CA ARG A 309 -6.96 0.91 -16.22
C ARG A 309 -5.61 0.49 -15.67
N VAL A 310 -4.56 1.16 -16.12
CA VAL A 310 -3.18 0.91 -15.73
C VAL A 310 -2.58 2.18 -15.14
N PHE A 311 -1.90 2.06 -14.03
CA PHE A 311 -1.13 3.18 -13.51
C PHE A 311 0.03 3.50 -14.45
N CYS A 312 0.16 4.76 -14.82
CA CYS A 312 1.18 5.27 -15.73
C CYS A 312 2.15 6.27 -15.08
N TYR A 313 1.86 6.68 -13.85
CA TYR A 313 2.70 7.57 -13.08
C TYR A 313 2.37 7.45 -11.59
N GLY A 314 3.37 7.65 -10.74
CA GLY A 314 3.18 7.73 -9.31
C GLY A 314 4.36 8.40 -8.60
N ASN A 315 4.05 9.22 -7.59
CA ASN A 315 5.04 9.91 -6.79
C ASN A 315 4.55 9.97 -5.33
N ALA A 316 5.36 9.50 -4.40
CA ALA A 316 5.11 9.56 -2.96
C ALA A 316 6.18 10.39 -2.22
N ASP A 317 7.01 11.12 -2.96
CA ASP A 317 7.97 12.08 -2.43
C ASP A 317 7.46 13.51 -2.64
N LEU A 318 6.31 13.81 -2.01
CA LEU A 318 5.58 15.07 -2.19
C LEU A 318 5.45 15.82 -0.89
N ARG A 319 5.81 17.11 -0.93
CA ARG A 319 5.49 18.07 0.10
C ARG A 319 4.17 18.76 -0.21
N LYS A 320 3.48 19.19 0.84
CA LYS A 320 2.18 19.87 0.71
C LYS A 320 2.25 21.13 -0.15
N GLU A 321 3.36 21.84 -0.11
CA GLU A 321 3.58 23.06 -0.90
C GLU A 321 3.66 22.76 -2.39
N GLU A 322 4.17 21.59 -2.79
CA GLU A 322 4.36 21.18 -4.18
C GLU A 322 3.16 20.39 -4.73
N GLN A 323 2.21 20.02 -3.87
CA GLN A 323 1.07 19.19 -4.21
C GLN A 323 0.31 19.68 -5.45
N ALA A 324 0.10 20.98 -5.55
CA ALA A 324 -0.70 21.57 -6.62
C ALA A 324 0.00 21.48 -8.00
N ASP A 325 1.32 21.41 -8.03
CA ASP A 325 2.12 21.40 -9.27
C ASP A 325 2.40 19.97 -9.78
N GLU A 326 2.06 18.96 -9.00
CA GLU A 326 2.31 17.57 -9.39
C GLU A 326 1.57 17.16 -10.67
N ILE A 327 0.41 17.75 -10.92
CA ILE A 327 -0.31 17.56 -12.20
C ILE A 327 0.53 18.02 -13.40
N LEU A 328 1.29 19.10 -13.27
CA LEU A 328 2.16 19.61 -14.33
C LEU A 328 3.40 18.73 -14.50
N ARG A 329 3.95 18.20 -13.38
CA ARG A 329 5.03 17.21 -13.40
C ARG A 329 4.60 15.93 -14.14
N PHE A 330 3.37 15.47 -13.91
CA PHE A 330 2.81 14.36 -14.68
C PHE A 330 2.72 14.67 -16.16
N VAL A 331 2.22 15.84 -16.53
CA VAL A 331 2.11 16.27 -17.95
C VAL A 331 3.49 16.29 -18.61
N GLU A 332 4.50 16.83 -17.94
CA GLU A 332 5.88 16.88 -18.42
C GLU A 332 6.47 15.46 -18.54
N PHE A 333 6.30 14.61 -17.54
CA PHE A 333 6.71 13.21 -17.59
C PHE A 333 6.09 12.50 -18.79
N TRP A 334 4.79 12.64 -18.99
CA TRP A 334 4.07 12.01 -20.10
C TRP A 334 4.58 12.51 -21.46
N LYS A 335 4.70 13.83 -21.61
CA LYS A 335 5.27 14.45 -22.81
C LYS A 335 6.69 13.99 -23.10
N SER A 336 7.53 13.95 -22.07
CA SER A 336 8.95 13.54 -22.23
C SER A 336 9.10 12.07 -22.62
N ARG A 337 8.12 11.22 -22.27
CA ARG A 337 8.09 9.79 -22.60
C ARG A 337 7.51 9.54 -24.00
N THR A 338 6.38 10.17 -24.31
CA THR A 338 5.61 9.84 -25.52
C THR A 338 5.77 10.84 -26.66
N GLY A 339 6.40 11.99 -26.42
CA GLY A 339 6.46 13.13 -27.34
C GLY A 339 5.14 13.90 -27.48
N LYS A 340 4.07 13.44 -26.81
CA LYS A 340 2.72 14.01 -26.91
C LYS A 340 2.19 14.46 -25.56
N LEU A 341 1.34 15.48 -25.57
CA LEU A 341 0.61 15.87 -24.35
C LEU A 341 -0.58 14.92 -24.10
N PRO A 342 -1.01 14.76 -22.84
CA PRO A 342 -2.28 14.13 -22.54
C PRO A 342 -3.43 14.90 -23.18
N GLU A 343 -4.45 14.23 -23.71
CA GLU A 343 -5.60 14.94 -24.28
C GLU A 343 -6.62 15.34 -23.22
N GLU A 344 -6.85 14.50 -22.23
CA GLU A 344 -7.84 14.76 -21.18
C GLU A 344 -7.35 14.31 -19.81
N LEU A 345 -7.53 15.19 -18.80
CA LEU A 345 -7.24 14.90 -17.40
C LEU A 345 -8.52 15.01 -16.57
N VAL A 346 -8.78 14.02 -15.72
CA VAL A 346 -9.95 14.00 -14.83
C VAL A 346 -9.50 13.80 -13.39
N PHE A 347 -9.87 14.73 -12.51
CA PHE A 347 -9.37 14.77 -11.14
C PHE A 347 -10.29 15.50 -10.16
N ASP A 348 -10.04 15.36 -8.85
CA ASP A 348 -10.81 16.03 -7.80
C ASP A 348 -10.38 17.50 -7.60
N SER A 349 -11.25 18.30 -7.03
CA SER A 349 -11.09 19.74 -6.74
C SER A 349 -9.87 20.10 -5.89
N LYS A 350 -9.34 19.15 -5.13
CA LYS A 350 -8.20 19.37 -4.22
C LYS A 350 -6.84 19.19 -4.89
N LEU A 351 -6.82 18.72 -6.14
CA LEU A 351 -5.60 18.28 -6.77
C LEU A 351 -4.73 19.44 -7.23
N THR A 352 -5.31 20.58 -7.63
CA THR A 352 -4.54 21.70 -8.20
C THR A 352 -5.21 23.06 -7.98
N THR A 353 -4.56 24.11 -8.46
CA THR A 353 -5.01 25.52 -8.40
C THR A 353 -5.66 25.97 -9.70
N TYR A 354 -6.42 27.06 -9.68
CA TYR A 354 -6.98 27.67 -10.89
C TYR A 354 -5.90 28.19 -11.85
N ALA A 355 -4.76 28.65 -11.31
CA ALA A 355 -3.62 29.03 -12.13
C ALA A 355 -3.07 27.84 -12.94
N ASN A 356 -3.01 26.66 -12.34
CA ASN A 356 -2.59 25.46 -13.05
C ASN A 356 -3.64 24.96 -14.04
N LEU A 357 -4.95 25.12 -13.75
CA LEU A 357 -6.00 24.88 -14.76
C LEU A 357 -5.82 25.78 -15.97
N HIS A 358 -5.43 27.05 -15.76
CA HIS A 358 -5.12 27.97 -16.86
C HIS A 358 -3.91 27.50 -17.68
N ARG A 359 -2.84 27.02 -17.03
CA ARG A 359 -1.68 26.45 -17.71
C ARG A 359 -2.07 25.22 -18.55
N LEU A 360 -2.90 24.32 -18.03
CA LEU A 360 -3.42 23.17 -18.79
C LEU A 360 -4.22 23.62 -20.00
N ASN A 361 -5.05 24.65 -19.83
CA ASN A 361 -5.83 25.22 -20.93
C ASN A 361 -4.93 25.84 -22.01
N LYS A 362 -3.87 26.53 -21.64
CA LYS A 362 -2.86 27.08 -22.59
C LYS A 362 -2.10 25.98 -23.35
N MET A 363 -1.97 24.80 -22.77
CA MET A 363 -1.40 23.63 -23.43
C MET A 363 -2.40 22.82 -24.26
N ASP A 364 -3.63 23.31 -24.42
CA ASP A 364 -4.76 22.63 -25.09
C ASP A 364 -5.14 21.28 -24.47
N ILE A 365 -4.83 21.09 -23.18
CA ILE A 365 -5.20 19.89 -22.43
C ILE A 365 -6.62 20.06 -21.90
N ARG A 366 -7.51 19.17 -22.30
CA ARG A 366 -8.88 19.12 -21.78
C ARG A 366 -8.85 18.62 -20.33
N PHE A 367 -9.69 19.20 -19.49
CA PHE A 367 -9.83 18.70 -18.13
C PHE A 367 -11.29 18.68 -17.65
N ILE A 368 -11.54 17.81 -16.67
CA ILE A 368 -12.79 17.75 -15.92
C ILE A 368 -12.42 17.62 -14.44
N THR A 369 -12.90 18.56 -13.63
CA THR A 369 -12.66 18.57 -12.18
C THR A 369 -13.89 19.06 -11.43
N LEU A 370 -13.85 19.07 -10.09
CA LEU A 370 -14.87 19.71 -9.28
C LEU A 370 -14.42 21.09 -8.82
N ARG A 371 -15.37 21.97 -8.59
CA ARG A 371 -15.16 23.26 -7.93
C ARG A 371 -15.47 23.15 -6.45
N ARG A 372 -14.60 23.70 -5.61
CA ARG A 372 -14.88 23.80 -4.17
C ARG A 372 -16.07 24.72 -3.95
N ARG A 373 -17.02 24.26 -3.16
CA ARG A 373 -18.22 25.00 -2.81
C ARG A 373 -17.93 26.09 -1.77
N SER A 374 -18.46 27.29 -1.97
CA SER A 374 -18.52 28.32 -0.93
C SER A 374 -19.99 28.64 -0.61
N LYS A 375 -20.29 29.11 0.60
CA LYS A 375 -21.64 29.45 1.03
C LYS A 375 -22.32 30.42 0.05
N LYS A 376 -21.62 31.52 -0.31
CA LYS A 376 -22.11 32.52 -1.26
C LYS A 376 -22.45 31.92 -2.62
N MET A 377 -21.63 30.99 -3.11
CA MET A 377 -21.89 30.33 -4.39
C MET A 377 -23.10 29.41 -4.33
N LEU A 378 -23.27 28.66 -3.24
CA LEU A 378 -24.43 27.80 -3.02
C LEU A 378 -25.72 28.63 -2.95
N GLU A 379 -25.71 29.74 -2.22
CA GLU A 379 -26.84 30.68 -2.15
C GLU A 379 -27.23 31.19 -3.55
N GLN A 380 -26.27 31.62 -4.36
CA GLN A 380 -26.51 32.04 -5.74
C GLN A 380 -27.14 30.94 -6.61
N ILE A 381 -26.65 29.70 -6.45
CA ILE A 381 -27.17 28.54 -7.19
C ILE A 381 -28.60 28.21 -6.74
N TYR A 382 -28.92 28.28 -5.46
CA TYR A 382 -30.26 28.04 -4.96
C TYR A 382 -31.27 29.14 -5.31
N GLN A 383 -30.80 30.39 -5.47
CA GLN A 383 -31.63 31.52 -5.90
C GLN A 383 -31.90 31.50 -7.43
N THR A 384 -31.24 30.63 -8.19
CA THR A 384 -31.42 30.51 -9.62
C THR A 384 -32.81 29.98 -9.92
N SER A 385 -33.53 30.65 -10.86
CA SER A 385 -34.88 30.25 -11.28
C SER A 385 -34.95 28.76 -11.67
N ALA A 386 -36.04 28.10 -11.30
CA ALA A 386 -36.29 26.71 -11.65
C ALA A 386 -36.27 26.44 -13.18
N SER A 387 -36.64 27.44 -13.97
CA SER A 387 -36.62 27.37 -15.44
C SER A 387 -35.20 27.27 -16.05
N ALA A 388 -34.17 27.69 -15.30
CA ALA A 388 -32.77 27.57 -15.75
C ALA A 388 -32.20 26.15 -15.57
N TRP A 389 -32.88 25.33 -14.79
CA TRP A 389 -32.49 23.96 -14.57
C TRP A 389 -33.12 23.04 -15.60
N ARG A 390 -32.32 22.11 -16.14
CA ARG A 390 -32.80 21.08 -17.07
C ARG A 390 -32.44 19.69 -16.59
N ARG A 391 -33.26 18.71 -16.89
CA ARG A 391 -32.97 17.31 -16.63
C ARG A 391 -32.08 16.73 -17.73
N VAL A 392 -31.15 15.87 -17.34
CA VAL A 392 -30.24 15.19 -18.27
C VAL A 392 -30.24 13.70 -17.95
N GLU A 393 -30.47 12.87 -18.96
CA GLU A 393 -30.40 11.42 -18.83
C GLU A 393 -28.95 10.95 -18.96
N LEU A 394 -28.49 10.19 -17.95
CA LEU A 394 -27.16 9.58 -17.90
C LEU A 394 -27.26 8.12 -18.33
N LYS A 395 -26.82 7.82 -19.55
CA LYS A 395 -26.78 6.46 -20.11
C LYS A 395 -25.53 5.71 -19.64
N GLY A 396 -25.67 4.40 -19.37
CA GLY A 396 -24.53 3.53 -19.06
C GLY A 396 -23.95 3.66 -17.65
N VAL A 397 -24.58 4.41 -16.74
CA VAL A 397 -24.15 4.55 -15.35
C VAL A 397 -25.03 3.66 -14.47
N THR A 398 -24.43 2.74 -13.73
CA THR A 398 -25.09 1.87 -12.72
C THR A 398 -25.41 2.67 -11.45
N ARG A 399 -26.05 3.84 -11.58
CA ARG A 399 -26.41 4.69 -10.44
C ARG A 399 -27.91 4.72 -10.24
N THR A 400 -28.31 4.86 -8.97
CA THR A 400 -29.71 5.02 -8.55
C THR A 400 -30.34 6.28 -9.18
N TYR A 401 -29.54 7.33 -9.39
CA TYR A 401 -29.99 8.64 -9.89
C TYR A 401 -29.53 8.85 -11.34
N ARG A 402 -30.43 8.53 -12.31
CA ARG A 402 -30.11 8.59 -13.75
C ARG A 402 -30.51 9.90 -14.43
N THR A 403 -31.33 10.71 -13.80
CA THR A 403 -31.91 11.93 -14.38
C THR A 403 -31.68 13.17 -13.51
N PRO A 404 -30.41 13.53 -13.21
CA PRO A 404 -30.13 14.71 -12.41
C PRO A 404 -30.58 16.00 -13.10
N ARG A 405 -30.89 17.02 -12.30
CA ARG A 405 -31.06 18.39 -12.79
C ARG A 405 -29.70 19.06 -12.87
N ILE A 406 -29.49 19.82 -13.95
CA ILE A 406 -28.25 20.54 -14.15
C ILE A 406 -28.52 22.01 -14.46
N LEU A 407 -27.61 22.86 -13.97
CA LEU A 407 -27.47 24.25 -14.40
C LEU A 407 -26.10 24.39 -15.06
N ASP A 408 -26.12 24.78 -16.34
CA ASP A 408 -24.94 24.81 -17.22
C ASP A 408 -24.60 26.26 -17.55
N ALA A 409 -23.51 26.76 -17.02
CA ALA A 409 -23.15 28.18 -17.14
C ALA A 409 -21.65 28.37 -17.44
N LYS A 410 -21.29 29.46 -18.05
CA LYS A 410 -19.92 29.94 -18.12
C LYS A 410 -19.64 30.81 -16.90
N VAL A 411 -18.50 30.57 -16.27
CA VAL A 411 -18.07 31.30 -15.07
C VAL A 411 -16.66 31.84 -15.24
N SER A 412 -16.33 32.88 -14.46
CA SER A 412 -14.98 33.39 -14.36
C SER A 412 -14.35 32.86 -13.07
N LEU A 413 -13.08 32.55 -13.13
CA LEU A 413 -12.29 32.12 -11.97
C LEU A 413 -11.10 33.06 -11.81
N GLU A 414 -10.72 33.26 -10.56
CA GLU A 414 -9.49 33.99 -10.23
C GLU A 414 -8.26 33.22 -10.78
N ASN A 415 -7.32 33.94 -11.37
CA ASN A 415 -6.11 33.37 -11.99
C ASN A 415 -6.37 32.38 -13.15
N TYR A 416 -7.52 32.49 -13.82
CA TYR A 416 -7.87 31.75 -15.03
C TYR A 416 -8.41 32.73 -16.08
N GLU A 417 -7.70 32.87 -17.17
CA GLU A 417 -8.11 33.76 -18.30
C GLU A 417 -9.05 33.01 -19.23
N GLY A 418 -10.12 33.69 -19.60
CA GLY A 418 -11.13 33.19 -20.53
C GLY A 418 -12.29 32.45 -19.84
N PRO A 419 -13.29 32.05 -20.65
CA PRO A 419 -14.47 31.37 -20.12
C PRO A 419 -14.16 29.93 -19.73
N ILE A 420 -14.59 29.54 -18.54
CA ILE A 420 -14.64 28.15 -18.12
C ILE A 420 -16.10 27.74 -17.88
N ARG A 421 -16.42 26.51 -18.16
CA ARG A 421 -17.77 25.97 -18.02
C ARG A 421 -17.95 25.32 -16.67
N GLN A 422 -19.01 25.70 -15.97
CA GLN A 422 -19.46 25.08 -14.73
C GLN A 422 -20.80 24.39 -14.96
N ILE A 423 -20.89 23.12 -14.56
CA ILE A 423 -22.14 22.36 -14.52
C ILE A 423 -22.45 22.08 -13.06
N SER A 424 -23.48 22.76 -12.54
CA SER A 424 -24.00 22.48 -11.21
C SER A 424 -25.02 21.35 -11.33
N ILE A 425 -24.88 20.31 -10.53
CA ILE A 425 -25.65 19.06 -10.66
C ILE A 425 -26.37 18.81 -9.35
N MET A 426 -27.69 18.66 -9.39
CA MET A 426 -28.55 18.31 -8.26
C MET A 426 -29.20 16.94 -8.48
N ASP A 427 -29.82 16.42 -7.43
CA ASP A 427 -30.53 15.13 -7.43
C ASP A 427 -29.60 13.92 -7.64
N LEU A 428 -28.37 14.00 -7.09
CA LEU A 428 -27.42 12.89 -7.05
C LEU A 428 -27.42 12.14 -5.68
N GLY A 429 -28.46 12.32 -4.87
CA GLY A 429 -28.54 11.73 -3.52
C GLY A 429 -27.85 12.57 -2.44
N HIS A 430 -27.44 13.78 -2.75
CA HIS A 430 -26.88 14.76 -1.79
C HIS A 430 -27.78 16.00 -1.78
N GLU A 431 -27.86 16.68 -0.65
CA GLU A 431 -28.61 17.93 -0.52
C GLU A 431 -27.94 19.07 -1.30
N GLU A 432 -26.61 19.12 -1.30
CA GLU A 432 -25.85 20.18 -1.95
C GLU A 432 -25.47 19.81 -3.39
N PRO A 433 -25.49 20.80 -4.33
CA PRO A 433 -25.12 20.57 -5.72
C PRO A 433 -23.64 20.18 -5.87
N THR A 434 -23.35 19.27 -6.77
CA THR A 434 -21.98 18.99 -7.24
C THR A 434 -21.62 19.96 -8.34
N LEU A 435 -20.47 20.63 -8.22
CA LEU A 435 -20.02 21.65 -9.16
C LEU A 435 -18.88 21.12 -10.02
N LEU A 436 -19.19 20.71 -11.25
CA LEU A 436 -18.22 20.24 -12.23
C LEU A 436 -17.65 21.42 -13.01
N LEU A 437 -16.32 21.50 -13.14
CA LEU A 437 -15.60 22.48 -13.96
C LEU A 437 -14.90 21.79 -15.12
N THR A 438 -14.93 22.46 -16.30
CA THR A 438 -14.24 21.98 -17.50
C THR A 438 -13.95 23.11 -18.49
N ASN A 439 -12.87 22.99 -19.26
CA ASN A 439 -12.60 23.84 -20.41
C ASN A 439 -13.29 23.33 -21.71
N GLN A 440 -13.99 22.20 -21.67
CA GLN A 440 -14.69 21.61 -22.80
C GLN A 440 -16.06 22.30 -23.03
N LEU A 441 -16.07 23.39 -23.73
CA LEU A 441 -17.27 24.24 -23.90
C LEU A 441 -18.38 23.60 -24.75
N ARG A 442 -18.03 22.68 -25.67
CA ARG A 442 -18.98 22.12 -26.68
C ARG A 442 -19.47 20.70 -26.33
N ARG A 443 -18.78 19.97 -25.47
CA ARG A 443 -19.16 18.58 -25.12
C ARG A 443 -20.47 18.54 -24.33
N SER A 444 -21.36 17.58 -24.62
CA SER A 444 -22.64 17.49 -23.92
C SER A 444 -22.47 17.27 -22.41
N PRO A 445 -23.31 17.88 -21.56
CA PRO A 445 -23.23 17.72 -20.10
C PRO A 445 -23.32 16.26 -19.66
N ALA A 446 -24.18 15.46 -20.31
CA ALA A 446 -24.30 14.03 -20.01
C ALA A 446 -22.96 13.27 -20.19
N LYS A 447 -22.26 13.55 -21.31
CA LYS A 447 -20.94 12.95 -21.56
C LYS A 447 -19.88 13.39 -20.53
N LEU A 448 -19.90 14.68 -20.13
CA LEU A 448 -18.97 15.21 -19.13
C LEU A 448 -19.21 14.60 -17.74
N ILE A 449 -20.46 14.53 -17.32
CA ILE A 449 -20.87 13.93 -16.04
C ILE A 449 -20.53 12.44 -16.01
N SER A 450 -20.84 11.72 -17.10
CA SER A 450 -20.51 10.29 -17.22
C SER A 450 -19.00 10.06 -17.21
N ARG A 451 -18.21 10.91 -17.90
CA ARG A 451 -16.74 10.81 -17.89
C ARG A 451 -16.16 11.11 -16.51
N TYR A 452 -16.68 12.12 -15.81
CA TYR A 452 -16.26 12.38 -14.42
C TYR A 452 -16.64 11.22 -13.50
N ALA A 453 -17.80 10.62 -13.68
CA ALA A 453 -18.23 9.46 -12.90
C ALA A 453 -17.30 8.25 -13.10
N GLN A 454 -16.73 8.08 -14.28
CA GLN A 454 -15.72 7.04 -14.55
C GLN A 454 -14.40 7.27 -13.80
N ARG A 455 -14.12 8.48 -13.28
CA ARG A 455 -12.98 8.73 -12.39
C ARG A 455 -12.99 7.79 -11.17
N MET A 456 -14.16 7.36 -10.69
CA MET A 456 -14.24 6.37 -9.61
C MET A 456 -13.53 5.04 -9.93
N ILE A 457 -13.16 4.82 -11.20
CA ILE A 457 -12.36 3.63 -11.59
C ILE A 457 -10.98 3.70 -10.97
N ILE A 458 -10.34 4.89 -10.90
CA ILE A 458 -9.03 5.03 -10.23
C ILE A 458 -9.13 4.67 -8.74
N GLU A 459 -10.25 4.98 -8.09
CA GLU A 459 -10.47 4.59 -6.69
C GLU A 459 -10.49 3.06 -6.53
N ASN A 460 -11.04 2.34 -7.51
CA ASN A 460 -10.99 0.87 -7.55
C ASN A 460 -9.58 0.34 -7.81
N SER A 461 -8.80 0.99 -8.67
CA SER A 461 -7.41 0.62 -8.94
C SER A 461 -6.52 0.92 -7.74
N ILE A 462 -6.73 2.05 -7.07
CA ILE A 462 -6.08 2.37 -5.78
C ILE A 462 -6.49 1.34 -4.72
N ALA A 463 -7.77 0.95 -4.66
CA ALA A 463 -8.24 -0.08 -3.74
C ALA A 463 -7.57 -1.45 -4.02
N ASP A 464 -7.41 -1.86 -5.27
CA ASP A 464 -6.64 -3.07 -5.63
C ASP A 464 -5.16 -2.93 -5.22
N GLY A 465 -4.57 -1.75 -5.43
CA GLY A 465 -3.22 -1.41 -4.95
C GLY A 465 -3.07 -1.52 -3.42
N ILE A 466 -4.09 -1.12 -2.68
CA ILE A 466 -4.11 -1.20 -1.22
C ILE A 466 -4.37 -2.63 -0.74
N GLU A 467 -5.38 -3.29 -1.29
CA GLU A 467 -5.84 -4.61 -0.84
C GLU A 467 -4.86 -5.72 -1.20
N PHE A 468 -4.34 -5.69 -2.42
CA PHE A 468 -3.46 -6.73 -2.93
C PHE A 468 -1.98 -6.37 -2.85
N PHE A 469 -1.57 -5.22 -3.39
CA PHE A 469 -0.17 -4.80 -3.35
C PHE A 469 0.24 -4.13 -2.03
N HIS A 470 -0.71 -3.97 -1.10
CA HIS A 470 -0.49 -3.41 0.23
C HIS A 470 0.16 -2.01 0.22
N MET A 471 -0.27 -1.16 -0.69
CA MET A 471 0.24 0.20 -0.86
C MET A 471 0.15 1.04 0.42
N ASP A 472 -0.82 0.77 1.31
CA ASP A 472 -0.98 1.39 2.62
C ASP A 472 -0.07 0.79 3.72
N ALA A 473 0.55 -0.35 3.46
CA ALA A 473 1.40 -1.00 4.43
C ALA A 473 2.82 -0.46 4.28
N LEU A 474 3.18 0.48 5.15
CA LEU A 474 4.55 0.97 5.23
C LEU A 474 5.50 -0.20 5.44
N SER A 475 6.39 -0.39 4.51
CA SER A 475 7.48 -1.36 4.64
C SER A 475 8.50 -0.94 5.72
N SER A 476 8.45 0.34 6.13
CA SER A 476 9.34 0.92 7.14
C SER A 476 8.79 2.23 7.69
N ALA A 477 9.34 2.67 8.83
CA ALA A 477 9.09 3.99 9.41
C ALA A 477 9.81 5.15 8.68
N VAL A 478 10.40 4.91 7.51
CA VAL A 478 11.14 5.92 6.72
C VAL A 478 10.33 6.28 5.48
N ALA A 479 10.04 7.56 5.30
CA ALA A 479 9.20 8.07 4.21
C ALA A 479 9.73 7.70 2.81
N MET A 480 11.03 7.78 2.58
CA MET A 480 11.69 7.43 1.30
C MET A 480 11.36 6.01 0.80
N LYS A 481 11.13 5.06 1.73
CA LYS A 481 10.80 3.67 1.36
C LYS A 481 9.41 3.54 0.76
N VAL A 482 8.51 4.48 1.07
CA VAL A 482 7.15 4.48 0.54
C VAL A 482 7.15 4.76 -0.95
N ASN A 483 8.00 5.68 -1.42
CA ASN A 483 8.09 5.96 -2.85
C ASN A 483 8.63 4.75 -3.63
N CYS A 484 9.66 4.06 -3.11
CA CYS A 484 10.14 2.81 -3.71
C CYS A 484 9.02 1.75 -3.80
N ASP A 485 8.25 1.58 -2.72
CA ASP A 485 7.15 0.62 -2.67
C ASP A 485 6.01 0.98 -3.64
N LEU A 486 5.74 2.27 -3.82
CA LEU A 486 4.81 2.76 -4.83
C LEU A 486 5.30 2.39 -6.25
N GLN A 487 6.56 2.66 -6.60
CA GLN A 487 7.08 2.33 -7.93
C GLN A 487 7.02 0.83 -8.20
N LEU A 488 7.37 -0.01 -7.22
CA LEU A 488 7.22 -1.47 -7.33
C LEU A 488 5.75 -1.88 -7.52
N THR A 489 4.82 -1.17 -6.91
CA THR A 489 3.38 -1.40 -7.10
C THR A 489 2.94 -1.10 -8.54
N LEU A 490 3.42 0.01 -9.12
CA LEU A 490 3.14 0.34 -10.52
C LEU A 490 3.71 -0.72 -11.48
N MET A 491 4.97 -1.15 -11.25
CA MET A 491 5.61 -2.20 -12.04
C MET A 491 4.84 -3.53 -11.95
N ALA A 492 4.48 -3.95 -10.73
CA ALA A 492 3.70 -5.17 -10.52
C ALA A 492 2.31 -5.09 -11.15
N SER A 493 1.62 -3.96 -11.03
CA SER A 493 0.31 -3.72 -11.65
C SER A 493 0.39 -3.85 -13.18
N SER A 494 1.42 -3.29 -13.82
CA SER A 494 1.65 -3.43 -15.26
C SER A 494 1.82 -4.89 -15.67
N LEU A 495 2.60 -5.66 -14.92
CA LEU A 495 2.80 -7.09 -15.18
C LEU A 495 1.50 -7.90 -15.03
N TYR A 496 0.70 -7.63 -14.01
CA TYR A 496 -0.62 -8.26 -13.85
C TYR A 496 -1.56 -7.91 -15.00
N ARG A 497 -1.48 -6.69 -15.52
CA ARG A 497 -2.27 -6.26 -16.65
C ARG A 497 -1.85 -6.98 -17.94
N LEU A 498 -0.56 -7.05 -18.23
CA LEU A 498 0.00 -7.82 -19.34
C LEU A 498 -0.37 -9.32 -19.24
N PHE A 499 -0.26 -9.88 -18.05
CA PHE A 499 -0.66 -11.27 -17.80
C PHE A 499 -2.15 -11.49 -18.07
N GLY A 500 -3.01 -10.61 -17.52
CA GLY A 500 -4.46 -10.68 -17.76
C GLY A 500 -4.83 -10.51 -19.23
N ALA A 501 -4.15 -9.62 -19.95
CA ALA A 501 -4.32 -9.44 -21.39
C ALA A 501 -3.95 -10.73 -22.17
N ARG A 502 -2.82 -11.38 -21.82
CA ARG A 502 -2.42 -12.64 -22.44
C ARG A 502 -3.40 -13.79 -22.15
N ILE A 503 -3.95 -13.88 -20.94
CA ILE A 503 -4.99 -14.87 -20.61
C ILE A 503 -6.29 -14.59 -21.39
N GLY A 504 -6.65 -13.32 -21.59
CA GLY A 504 -7.93 -12.94 -22.22
C GLY A 504 -9.14 -13.30 -21.35
N ARG A 505 -10.29 -13.59 -22.01
CA ARG A 505 -11.52 -14.14 -21.39
C ARG A 505 -12.00 -13.36 -20.13
N GLY A 506 -11.89 -12.03 -20.15
CA GLY A 506 -12.31 -11.17 -19.05
C GLY A 506 -11.23 -10.88 -17.99
N TYR A 507 -10.05 -11.49 -18.09
CA TYR A 507 -8.94 -11.20 -17.18
C TYR A 507 -8.20 -9.90 -17.51
N GLN A 508 -8.42 -9.32 -18.70
CA GLN A 508 -7.80 -8.05 -19.11
C GLN A 508 -8.10 -6.89 -18.14
N THR A 509 -9.31 -6.91 -17.56
CA THR A 509 -9.78 -5.89 -16.61
C THR A 509 -9.96 -6.41 -15.20
N ALA A 510 -9.58 -7.67 -14.94
CA ALA A 510 -9.70 -8.29 -13.62
C ALA A 510 -8.79 -7.62 -12.60
N LYS A 511 -9.22 -7.62 -11.33
CA LYS A 511 -8.37 -7.19 -10.21
C LYS A 511 -7.16 -8.12 -10.06
N SER A 512 -6.03 -7.56 -9.65
CA SER A 512 -4.78 -8.32 -9.45
C SER A 512 -4.95 -9.47 -8.46
N HIS A 513 -5.71 -9.27 -7.38
CA HIS A 513 -6.03 -10.31 -6.41
C HIS A 513 -6.78 -11.51 -7.03
N HIS A 514 -7.65 -11.27 -8.02
CA HIS A 514 -8.37 -12.32 -8.72
C HIS A 514 -7.43 -13.17 -9.58
N ILE A 515 -6.55 -12.49 -10.36
CA ILE A 515 -5.51 -13.15 -11.17
C ILE A 515 -4.55 -13.94 -10.25
N PHE A 516 -4.14 -13.35 -9.13
CA PHE A 516 -3.26 -13.98 -8.15
C PHE A 516 -3.84 -15.34 -7.68
N ARG A 517 -5.08 -15.32 -7.19
CA ARG A 517 -5.75 -16.53 -6.67
C ARG A 517 -5.91 -17.62 -7.73
N HIS A 518 -6.16 -17.24 -8.97
CA HIS A 518 -6.42 -18.21 -10.03
C HIS A 518 -5.14 -18.80 -10.60
N PHE A 519 -4.04 -18.05 -10.68
CA PHE A 519 -2.86 -18.46 -11.42
C PHE A 519 -1.55 -18.39 -10.62
N ILE A 520 -1.36 -17.32 -9.85
CA ILE A 520 -0.05 -17.01 -9.26
C ILE A 520 0.16 -17.71 -7.91
N GLU A 521 -0.88 -17.81 -7.09
CA GLU A 521 -0.85 -18.57 -5.84
C GLU A 521 -0.83 -20.07 -6.14
N ALA A 522 0.26 -20.54 -6.71
CA ALA A 522 0.40 -21.92 -7.19
C ALA A 522 1.72 -22.53 -6.75
N THR A 523 1.63 -23.73 -6.15
CA THR A 523 2.80 -24.56 -5.89
C THR A 523 3.24 -25.26 -7.18
N ALA A 524 4.55 -25.37 -7.39
CA ALA A 524 5.13 -26.09 -8.51
C ALA A 524 6.30 -26.97 -8.09
N SER A 525 6.56 -28.01 -8.88
CA SER A 525 7.83 -28.71 -8.92
C SER A 525 8.71 -28.10 -10.00
N VAL A 526 9.91 -27.73 -9.64
CA VAL A 526 10.91 -27.17 -10.56
C VAL A 526 12.01 -28.20 -10.75
N ARG A 527 12.35 -28.46 -12.01
CA ARG A 527 13.49 -29.31 -12.38
C ARG A 527 14.47 -28.47 -13.20
N ILE A 528 15.68 -28.37 -12.74
CA ILE A 528 16.80 -27.77 -13.48
C ILE A 528 17.53 -28.90 -14.18
N THR A 529 17.76 -28.76 -15.48
CA THR A 529 18.62 -29.61 -16.30
C THR A 529 19.82 -28.79 -16.80
N GLU A 530 20.64 -29.36 -17.67
CA GLU A 530 21.76 -28.62 -18.27
C GLU A 530 21.29 -27.43 -19.10
N ASP A 531 20.18 -27.59 -19.86
CA ASP A 531 19.72 -26.60 -20.84
C ASP A 531 18.43 -25.85 -20.44
N GLU A 532 17.63 -26.45 -19.58
CA GLU A 532 16.29 -25.92 -19.29
C GLU A 532 15.89 -25.94 -17.82
N ILE A 533 14.87 -25.16 -17.50
CA ILE A 533 14.18 -25.13 -16.21
C ILE A 533 12.71 -25.48 -16.46
N LEU A 534 12.33 -26.69 -16.10
CA LEU A 534 10.96 -27.19 -16.25
C LEU A 534 10.14 -26.88 -14.98
N VAL A 535 9.05 -26.12 -15.13
CA VAL A 535 8.14 -25.76 -14.04
C VAL A 535 6.82 -26.52 -14.21
N ARG A 536 6.56 -27.48 -13.34
CA ARG A 536 5.32 -28.29 -13.35
C ARG A 536 4.37 -27.81 -12.26
N PHE A 537 3.28 -27.19 -12.66
CA PHE A 537 2.23 -26.73 -11.75
C PHE A 537 1.37 -27.88 -11.24
N GLN A 538 0.88 -27.76 -10.00
CA GLN A 538 -0.20 -28.63 -9.51
C GLN A 538 -1.46 -28.46 -10.36
N LYS A 539 -2.25 -29.54 -10.47
CA LYS A 539 -3.54 -29.49 -11.20
C LYS A 539 -4.49 -28.51 -10.49
N ARG A 540 -4.99 -27.55 -11.25
CA ARG A 540 -5.97 -26.55 -10.79
C ARG A 540 -7.00 -26.30 -11.89
N ALA A 541 -8.21 -25.89 -11.51
CA ALA A 541 -9.31 -25.63 -12.42
C ALA A 541 -8.99 -24.61 -13.53
N HIS A 542 -8.08 -23.65 -13.26
CA HIS A 542 -7.72 -22.59 -14.20
C HIS A 542 -6.49 -22.92 -15.08
N ASN A 543 -5.78 -24.02 -14.86
CA ASN A 543 -4.62 -24.39 -15.67
C ASN A 543 -4.92 -24.50 -17.17
N PRO A 544 -6.11 -24.99 -17.62
CA PRO A 544 -6.45 -24.99 -19.04
C PRO A 544 -6.40 -23.61 -19.70
N LEU A 545 -6.63 -22.54 -18.94
CA LEU A 545 -6.53 -21.17 -19.47
C LEU A 545 -5.07 -20.75 -19.71
N LEU A 546 -4.12 -21.21 -18.88
CA LEU A 546 -2.68 -21.00 -19.11
C LEU A 546 -2.23 -21.72 -20.38
N ILE A 547 -2.72 -22.95 -20.60
CA ILE A 547 -2.46 -23.72 -21.82
C ILE A 547 -3.04 -23.00 -23.04
N ALA A 548 -4.31 -22.57 -22.97
CA ALA A 548 -4.96 -21.85 -24.07
C ALA A 548 -4.29 -20.51 -24.39
N ALA A 549 -3.62 -19.88 -23.41
CA ALA A 549 -2.85 -18.65 -23.57
C ALA A 549 -1.39 -18.89 -24.01
N GLY A 550 -1.01 -20.13 -24.33
CA GLY A 550 0.31 -20.49 -24.83
C GLY A 550 1.46 -20.38 -23.81
N PHE A 551 1.17 -20.46 -22.50
CA PHE A 551 2.24 -20.43 -21.50
C PHE A 551 3.09 -21.70 -21.51
N HIS A 552 2.55 -22.84 -21.95
CA HIS A 552 3.26 -24.10 -22.03
C HIS A 552 4.20 -24.22 -23.27
N GLU A 553 4.01 -23.33 -24.24
CA GLU A 553 4.84 -23.22 -25.45
C GLU A 553 5.88 -22.12 -25.34
N THR A 554 6.02 -21.53 -24.15
CA THR A 554 6.97 -20.43 -23.96
C THR A 554 8.39 -20.99 -24.10
N ASP A 555 9.07 -20.66 -25.18
CA ASP A 555 10.49 -20.95 -25.41
C ASP A 555 11.30 -19.67 -25.22
N ILE A 556 11.66 -19.38 -23.99
CA ILE A 556 12.40 -18.17 -23.67
C ILE A 556 13.66 -18.49 -22.87
N ARG A 557 14.79 -17.93 -23.29
CA ARG A 557 16.04 -18.03 -22.55
C ARG A 557 16.10 -16.93 -21.49
N VAL A 558 16.33 -17.34 -20.25
CA VAL A 558 16.37 -16.40 -19.10
C VAL A 558 17.82 -16.01 -18.82
N PRO A 559 18.25 -14.77 -19.15
CA PRO A 559 19.65 -14.37 -19.09
C PRO A 559 20.29 -14.55 -17.70
N TRP A 560 19.57 -14.17 -16.64
CA TRP A 560 20.08 -14.27 -15.26
C TRP A 560 20.03 -15.70 -14.70
N LEU A 561 19.45 -16.64 -15.42
CA LEU A 561 19.48 -18.07 -15.10
C LEU A 561 20.44 -18.84 -16.04
N GLY A 562 21.57 -18.20 -16.37
CA GLY A 562 22.59 -18.80 -17.24
C GLY A 562 22.14 -19.03 -18.69
N GLY A 563 21.12 -18.31 -19.15
CA GLY A 563 20.55 -18.50 -20.48
C GLY A 563 19.77 -19.81 -20.65
N LYS A 564 19.43 -20.50 -19.54
CA LYS A 564 18.59 -21.70 -19.60
C LYS A 564 17.20 -21.37 -20.14
N ARG A 565 16.64 -22.30 -20.89
CA ARG A 565 15.29 -22.23 -21.44
C ARG A 565 14.25 -22.45 -20.33
N LEU A 566 13.18 -21.69 -20.34
CA LEU A 566 12.03 -21.87 -19.44
C LEU A 566 10.88 -22.51 -20.20
#